data_6d963d5dc3682c3924967b5b340d4140
#
_entry.id   6d963d5dc3682c3924967b5b340d4140
#
_cell.length_a   1.000
_cell.length_b   1.000
_cell.length_c   1.000
_cell.angle_alpha   90.00
_cell.angle_beta   90.00
_cell.angle_gamma   90.00
#
_symmetry.space_group_name_H-M   'P 1'
#
loop_
_entity.id
_entity.type
_entity.pdbx_description
1 polymer ?
#
loop_
_entity_poly.entity_id
_entity_poly.type
_entity_poly.pdbx_seq_one_letter_code
_entity_poly.pdbx_strand_id
1 'polypeptide(L)'
;MSRIGRLPVALPDNVEITQSGRTLSVKGPLGVLSREIHPEMTIERADGELRVVRPSDEPKHRALHGLTRSLVANMVTGVTTGFTKNLEIAGVGYRAQLQGEKLVLALGYSHPVEVTPPTGIEFRVDTPTRLAVFGADKELVGQTAAYIRQQRKPEPYKGKGIRYAGEQILRKAGKAGKVGGGK
;
A
#
# COMPACT_ATOMS: atom_id res chain seq x y z
N MET A 1 -16.66 12.16 -18.11
CA MET A 1 -16.13 10.86 -18.64
C MET A 1 -14.94 10.42 -17.80
N SER A 2 -14.81 9.12 -17.45
CA SER A 2 -13.60 8.63 -16.75
C SER A 2 -12.43 8.57 -17.73
N ARG A 3 -11.45 9.45 -17.61
CA ARG A 3 -10.22 9.40 -18.41
C ARG A 3 -9.41 8.14 -18.11
N ILE A 4 -9.42 7.67 -16.85
CA ILE A 4 -8.66 6.51 -16.38
C ILE A 4 -9.23 5.20 -16.98
N GLY A 5 -10.54 4.99 -16.97
CA GLY A 5 -11.15 3.75 -17.45
C GLY A 5 -10.87 3.44 -18.93
N ARG A 6 -10.72 4.45 -19.75
CA ARG A 6 -10.46 4.31 -21.20
C ARG A 6 -9.01 3.97 -21.56
N LEU A 7 -8.08 4.22 -20.63
CA LEU A 7 -6.66 3.94 -20.88
C LEU A 7 -6.45 2.42 -20.89
N PRO A 8 -5.83 1.87 -21.91
CA PRO A 8 -5.46 0.47 -21.93
C PRO A 8 -4.46 0.15 -20.81
N VAL A 9 -4.36 -1.10 -20.44
CA VAL A 9 -3.34 -1.63 -19.52
C VAL A 9 -2.38 -2.45 -20.35
N ALA A 10 -1.16 -1.94 -20.53
CA ALA A 10 -0.12 -2.67 -21.24
C ALA A 10 0.25 -3.96 -20.49
N LEU A 11 0.42 -5.04 -21.22
CA LEU A 11 0.84 -6.33 -20.72
C LEU A 11 2.31 -6.55 -21.06
N PRO A 12 3.20 -6.61 -20.09
CA PRO A 12 4.57 -7.07 -20.31
C PRO A 12 4.60 -8.55 -20.74
N ASP A 13 5.60 -8.92 -21.54
CA ASP A 13 5.74 -10.30 -22.07
C ASP A 13 5.88 -11.38 -20.98
N ASN A 14 6.33 -10.98 -19.80
CA ASN A 14 6.52 -11.86 -18.64
C ASN A 14 5.27 -12.02 -17.76
N VAL A 15 4.10 -11.57 -18.23
CA VAL A 15 2.83 -11.66 -17.49
C VAL A 15 1.83 -12.51 -18.25
N GLU A 16 1.36 -13.55 -17.59
CA GLU A 16 0.29 -14.42 -18.07
C GLU A 16 -1.04 -14.02 -17.43
N ILE A 17 -2.09 -13.96 -18.25
CA ILE A 17 -3.44 -13.64 -17.80
C ILE A 17 -4.38 -14.78 -18.15
N THR A 18 -5.12 -15.23 -17.14
CA THR A 18 -6.16 -16.24 -17.28
C THR A 18 -7.46 -15.69 -16.71
N GLN A 19 -8.52 -15.78 -17.47
CA GLN A 19 -9.86 -15.42 -17.03
C GLN A 19 -10.72 -16.66 -16.95
N SER A 20 -11.27 -16.94 -15.78
CA SER A 20 -12.23 -18.03 -15.55
C SER A 20 -13.53 -17.43 -15.02
N GLY A 21 -14.53 -17.34 -15.90
CA GLY A 21 -15.77 -16.64 -15.57
C GLY A 21 -15.53 -15.18 -15.22
N ARG A 22 -15.79 -14.81 -13.96
CA ARG A 22 -15.58 -13.45 -13.43
C ARG A 22 -14.23 -13.26 -12.73
N THR A 23 -13.49 -14.33 -12.49
CA THR A 23 -12.20 -14.26 -11.81
C THR A 23 -11.10 -14.03 -12.83
N LEU A 24 -10.40 -12.92 -12.68
CA LEU A 24 -9.18 -12.60 -13.41
C LEU A 24 -7.97 -13.01 -12.56
N SER A 25 -7.11 -13.84 -13.13
CA SER A 25 -5.83 -14.26 -12.55
C SER A 25 -4.69 -13.69 -13.37
N VAL A 26 -3.76 -13.03 -12.70
CA VAL A 26 -2.56 -12.43 -13.31
C VAL A 26 -1.35 -13.07 -12.66
N LYS A 27 -0.52 -13.76 -13.47
CA LYS A 27 0.70 -14.44 -13.04
C LYS A 27 1.90 -13.71 -13.61
N GLY A 28 2.88 -13.45 -12.77
CA GLY A 28 4.13 -12.79 -13.14
C GLY A 28 5.31 -13.23 -12.26
N PRO A 29 6.45 -12.55 -12.38
CA PRO A 29 7.67 -12.91 -11.65
C PRO A 29 7.54 -12.90 -10.12
N LEU A 30 6.71 -12.00 -9.57
CA LEU A 30 6.54 -11.85 -8.12
C LEU A 30 5.39 -12.68 -7.55
N GLY A 31 4.73 -13.50 -8.39
CA GLY A 31 3.66 -14.40 -7.94
C GLY A 31 2.39 -14.32 -8.78
N VAL A 32 1.30 -14.78 -8.18
CA VAL A 32 -0.02 -14.83 -8.81
C VAL A 32 -1.00 -14.02 -7.98
N LEU A 33 -1.72 -13.12 -8.62
CA LEU A 33 -2.82 -12.39 -8.02
C LEU A 33 -4.12 -12.76 -8.72
N SER A 34 -5.18 -12.99 -7.95
CA SER A 34 -6.50 -13.27 -8.48
C SER A 34 -7.53 -12.33 -7.87
N ARG A 35 -8.49 -11.88 -8.69
CA ARG A 35 -9.56 -10.99 -8.25
C ARG A 35 -10.84 -11.22 -9.04
N GLU A 36 -11.95 -11.14 -8.36
CA GLU A 36 -13.26 -11.18 -9.00
C GLU A 36 -13.58 -9.78 -9.58
N ILE A 37 -13.93 -9.77 -10.87
CA ILE A 37 -14.33 -8.58 -11.60
C ILE A 37 -15.84 -8.39 -11.49
N HIS A 38 -16.27 -7.14 -11.38
CA HIS A 38 -17.70 -6.81 -11.30
C HIS A 38 -18.45 -7.37 -12.51
N PRO A 39 -19.63 -8.02 -12.33
CA PRO A 39 -20.35 -8.72 -13.40
C PRO A 39 -20.73 -7.83 -14.60
N GLU A 40 -20.92 -6.54 -14.37
CA GLU A 40 -21.26 -5.57 -15.43
C GLU A 40 -20.03 -5.09 -16.22
N MET A 41 -18.81 -5.49 -15.84
CA MET A 41 -17.59 -5.09 -16.54
C MET A 41 -17.01 -6.27 -17.32
N THR A 42 -16.62 -6.03 -18.57
CA THR A 42 -15.96 -7.01 -19.43
C THR A 42 -14.49 -6.62 -19.64
N ILE A 43 -13.61 -7.62 -19.68
CA ILE A 43 -12.19 -7.41 -20.01
C ILE A 43 -11.94 -8.01 -21.38
N GLU A 44 -11.41 -7.19 -22.27
CA GLU A 44 -10.98 -7.58 -23.61
C GLU A 44 -9.45 -7.55 -23.68
N ARG A 45 -8.88 -8.56 -24.34
CA ARG A 45 -7.45 -8.62 -24.62
C ARG A 45 -7.23 -8.43 -26.11
N ALA A 46 -6.47 -7.42 -26.49
CA ALA A 46 -6.08 -7.16 -27.87
C ALA A 46 -4.66 -6.58 -27.92
N ASP A 47 -3.85 -7.02 -28.85
CA ASP A 47 -2.53 -6.45 -29.18
C ASP A 47 -1.57 -6.25 -27.99
N GLY A 48 -1.56 -7.20 -27.03
CA GLY A 48 -0.71 -7.09 -25.85
C GLY A 48 -1.21 -6.07 -24.81
N GLU A 49 -2.46 -5.63 -24.91
CA GLU A 49 -3.11 -4.73 -23.97
C GLU A 49 -4.40 -5.35 -23.40
N LEU A 50 -4.77 -4.92 -22.20
CA LEU A 50 -6.10 -5.18 -21.64
C LEU A 50 -6.93 -3.90 -21.67
N ARG A 51 -8.16 -4.04 -22.12
CA ARG A 51 -9.18 -2.99 -22.08
C ARG A 51 -10.36 -3.43 -21.25
N VAL A 52 -10.81 -2.56 -20.38
CA VAL A 52 -12.05 -2.77 -19.63
C VAL A 52 -13.18 -2.12 -20.41
N VAL A 53 -14.26 -2.88 -20.63
CA VAL A 53 -15.45 -2.39 -21.35
C VAL A 53 -16.61 -2.29 -20.38
N ARG A 54 -17.40 -1.25 -20.48
CA ARG A 54 -18.61 -1.00 -19.71
C ARG A 54 -19.86 -1.07 -20.59
N PRO A 55 -21.01 -1.50 -20.07
CA PRO A 55 -22.24 -1.66 -20.88
C PRO A 55 -22.90 -0.33 -21.24
N SER A 56 -22.75 0.72 -20.42
CA SER A 56 -23.37 2.02 -20.66
C SER A 56 -22.58 3.18 -20.07
N ASP A 57 -23.03 4.41 -20.34
CA ASP A 57 -22.45 5.67 -19.82
C ASP A 57 -23.10 6.16 -18.50
N GLU A 58 -23.87 5.30 -17.83
CA GLU A 58 -24.43 5.63 -16.52
C GLU A 58 -23.34 5.94 -15.48
N PRO A 59 -23.64 6.80 -14.49
CA PRO A 59 -22.66 7.17 -13.46
C PRO A 59 -22.05 5.97 -12.72
N LYS A 60 -22.86 4.95 -12.42
CA LYS A 60 -22.44 3.70 -11.79
C LYS A 60 -21.41 2.96 -12.67
N HIS A 61 -21.72 2.75 -13.95
CA HIS A 61 -20.82 2.04 -14.88
C HIS A 61 -19.53 2.81 -15.13
N ARG A 62 -19.56 4.15 -15.17
CA ARG A 62 -18.37 4.97 -15.26
C ARG A 62 -17.46 4.85 -14.02
N ALA A 63 -18.04 4.77 -12.84
CA ALA A 63 -17.29 4.57 -11.60
C ALA A 63 -16.63 3.18 -11.56
N LEU A 64 -17.41 2.13 -11.82
CA LEU A 64 -16.94 0.74 -11.89
C LEU A 64 -15.87 0.54 -12.96
N HIS A 65 -16.02 1.16 -14.12
CA HIS A 65 -15.04 1.12 -15.21
C HIS A 65 -13.67 1.62 -14.78
N GLY A 66 -13.60 2.81 -14.15
CA GLY A 66 -12.35 3.36 -13.64
C GLY A 66 -11.74 2.54 -12.51
N LEU A 67 -12.59 2.03 -11.60
CA LEU A 67 -12.16 1.15 -10.51
C LEU A 67 -11.56 -0.15 -11.05
N THR A 68 -12.30 -0.87 -11.91
CA THR A 68 -11.85 -2.15 -12.48
C THR A 68 -10.54 -2.00 -13.24
N ARG A 69 -10.43 -0.96 -14.09
CA ARG A 69 -9.18 -0.68 -14.81
C ARG A 69 -8.01 -0.45 -13.86
N SER A 70 -8.22 0.31 -12.79
CA SER A 70 -7.16 0.59 -11.81
C SER A 70 -6.75 -0.66 -11.04
N LEU A 71 -7.71 -1.54 -10.71
CA LEU A 71 -7.43 -2.82 -10.06
C LEU A 71 -6.62 -3.74 -10.97
N VAL A 72 -7.00 -3.87 -12.24
CA VAL A 72 -6.26 -4.67 -13.24
C VAL A 72 -4.84 -4.13 -13.42
N ALA A 73 -4.68 -2.82 -13.57
CA ALA A 73 -3.36 -2.19 -13.69
C ALA A 73 -2.50 -2.43 -12.44
N ASN A 74 -3.09 -2.36 -11.24
CA ASN A 74 -2.38 -2.67 -10.00
C ASN A 74 -1.95 -4.14 -9.95
N MET A 75 -2.78 -5.08 -10.42
CA MET A 75 -2.41 -6.50 -10.48
C MET A 75 -1.21 -6.71 -11.41
N VAL A 76 -1.24 -6.16 -12.61
CA VAL A 76 -0.14 -6.27 -13.59
C VAL A 76 1.16 -5.66 -13.01
N THR A 77 1.11 -4.44 -12.50
CA THR A 77 2.26 -3.80 -11.85
C THR A 77 2.74 -4.58 -10.64
N GLY A 78 1.81 -5.10 -9.85
CA GLY A 78 2.12 -5.85 -8.64
C GLY A 78 2.90 -7.12 -8.91
N VAL A 79 2.51 -7.91 -9.91
CA VAL A 79 3.22 -9.16 -10.24
C VAL A 79 4.51 -8.92 -11.02
N THR A 80 4.73 -7.73 -11.57
CA THR A 80 5.97 -7.38 -12.30
C THR A 80 7.01 -6.72 -11.42
N THR A 81 6.68 -5.58 -10.84
CA THR A 81 7.61 -4.72 -10.07
C THR A 81 7.34 -4.73 -8.58
N GLY A 82 6.11 -5.10 -8.18
CA GLY A 82 5.65 -5.04 -6.81
C GLY A 82 5.38 -3.61 -6.33
N PHE A 83 4.93 -3.52 -5.09
CA PHE A 83 4.67 -2.26 -4.41
C PHE A 83 5.50 -2.17 -3.14
N THR A 84 6.04 -0.99 -2.89
CA THR A 84 6.81 -0.69 -1.68
C THR A 84 6.16 0.47 -0.94
N LYS A 85 5.95 0.31 0.37
CA LYS A 85 5.50 1.39 1.25
C LYS A 85 6.54 1.64 2.33
N ASN A 86 7.19 2.79 2.25
CA ASN A 86 8.24 3.18 3.19
C ASN A 86 7.64 3.83 4.44
N LEU A 87 8.17 3.49 5.61
CA LEU A 87 7.81 4.01 6.91
C LEU A 87 9.06 4.52 7.63
N GLU A 88 8.89 5.59 8.39
CA GLU A 88 9.92 6.20 9.23
C GLU A 88 9.50 6.18 10.69
N ILE A 89 10.46 5.87 11.56
CA ILE A 89 10.27 5.84 13.01
C ILE A 89 10.99 7.06 13.60
N ALA A 90 10.26 7.87 14.33
CA ALA A 90 10.80 9.03 15.05
C ALA A 90 10.62 8.85 16.54
N GLY A 91 11.68 9.04 17.30
CA GLY A 91 11.66 8.95 18.78
C GLY A 91 12.98 8.45 19.33
N VAL A 92 13.39 8.98 20.49
CA VAL A 92 14.62 8.54 21.18
C VAL A 92 14.43 7.09 21.65
N GLY A 93 15.33 6.21 21.25
CA GLY A 93 15.28 4.78 21.58
C GLY A 93 14.28 3.95 20.77
N TYR A 94 13.50 4.56 19.86
CA TYR A 94 12.61 3.82 18.98
C TYR A 94 13.40 3.18 17.83
N ARG A 95 13.17 1.91 17.59
CA ARG A 95 13.88 1.16 16.55
C ARG A 95 13.07 0.00 16.00
N ALA A 96 13.36 -0.37 14.77
CA ALA A 96 12.89 -1.58 14.10
C ALA A 96 14.06 -2.54 13.86
N GLN A 97 13.82 -3.82 13.98
CA GLN A 97 14.76 -4.89 13.68
C GLN A 97 14.00 -6.06 13.04
N LEU A 98 14.65 -6.77 12.13
CA LEU A 98 14.15 -8.04 11.61
C LEU A 98 14.72 -9.18 12.46
N GLN A 99 13.85 -10.11 12.86
CA GLN A 99 14.21 -11.40 13.46
C GLN A 99 13.62 -12.50 12.60
N GLY A 100 14.42 -13.04 11.69
CA GLY A 100 13.93 -13.88 10.61
C GLY A 100 13.01 -13.06 9.70
N GLU A 101 11.77 -13.50 9.53
CA GLU A 101 10.74 -12.78 8.76
C GLU A 101 9.95 -11.77 9.60
N LYS A 102 10.01 -11.89 10.94
CA LYS A 102 9.24 -11.02 11.84
C LYS A 102 9.89 -9.66 12.02
N LEU A 103 9.07 -8.64 12.03
CA LEU A 103 9.45 -7.27 12.37
C LEU A 103 9.27 -7.06 13.88
N VAL A 104 10.35 -6.73 14.58
CA VAL A 104 10.35 -6.41 16.01
C VAL A 104 10.55 -4.91 16.19
N LEU A 105 9.59 -4.27 16.84
CA LEU A 105 9.54 -2.82 17.02
C LEU A 105 9.70 -2.47 18.51
N ALA A 106 10.75 -1.73 18.85
CA ALA A 106 10.89 -1.09 20.14
C ALA A 106 10.35 0.35 20.06
N LEU A 107 9.18 0.58 20.65
CA LEU A 107 8.42 1.82 20.51
C LEU A 107 8.17 2.54 21.85
N GLY A 108 9.01 2.24 22.87
CA GLY A 108 8.87 2.82 24.20
C GLY A 108 7.72 2.22 25.02
N TYR A 109 7.31 1.01 24.69
CA TYR A 109 6.45 0.16 25.52
C TYR A 109 7.31 -0.72 26.44
N SER A 110 6.70 -1.33 27.47
CA SER A 110 7.37 -2.27 28.39
C SER A 110 7.85 -3.55 27.69
N HIS A 111 7.27 -3.89 26.56
CA HIS A 111 7.62 -5.05 25.73
C HIS A 111 7.74 -4.64 24.26
N PRO A 112 8.57 -5.31 23.46
CA PRO A 112 8.64 -5.09 22.03
C PRO A 112 7.33 -5.52 21.36
N VAL A 113 6.98 -4.86 20.26
CA VAL A 113 5.84 -5.23 19.41
C VAL A 113 6.36 -6.09 18.27
N GLU A 114 5.88 -7.33 18.19
CA GLU A 114 6.21 -8.24 17.09
C GLU A 114 5.12 -8.21 16.02
N VAL A 115 5.53 -8.10 14.77
CA VAL A 115 4.62 -8.14 13.61
C VAL A 115 5.10 -9.24 12.67
N THR A 116 4.25 -10.24 12.46
CA THR A 116 4.50 -11.30 11.48
C THR A 116 3.98 -10.85 10.11
N PRO A 117 4.75 -11.00 9.03
CA PRO A 117 4.30 -10.63 7.71
C PRO A 117 3.16 -11.57 7.26
N PRO A 118 2.07 -11.05 6.69
CA PRO A 118 1.08 -11.87 6.00
C PRO A 118 1.70 -12.51 4.75
N THR A 119 1.11 -13.59 4.27
CA THR A 119 1.57 -14.27 3.05
C THR A 119 1.65 -13.31 1.87
N GLY A 120 2.79 -13.26 1.18
CA GLY A 120 3.03 -12.35 0.05
C GLY A 120 3.54 -10.96 0.45
N ILE A 121 3.85 -10.74 1.72
CA ILE A 121 4.49 -9.51 2.23
C ILE A 121 5.90 -9.81 2.73
N GLU A 122 6.82 -8.93 2.40
CA GLU A 122 8.20 -8.91 2.88
C GLU A 122 8.47 -7.60 3.63
N PHE A 123 9.12 -7.69 4.78
CA PHE A 123 9.63 -6.53 5.50
C PHE A 123 11.09 -6.30 5.17
N ARG A 124 11.49 -5.06 4.95
CA ARG A 124 12.87 -4.64 4.76
C ARG A 124 13.20 -3.54 5.76
N VAL A 125 14.30 -3.67 6.45
CA VAL A 125 14.78 -2.68 7.43
C VAL A 125 16.15 -2.19 6.95
N ASP A 126 16.17 -1.00 6.35
CA ASP A 126 17.39 -0.38 5.84
C ASP A 126 18.22 0.21 6.98
N THR A 127 17.55 0.85 7.93
CA THR A 127 18.13 1.40 9.16
C THR A 127 17.18 1.15 10.33
N PRO A 128 17.63 1.21 11.58
CA PRO A 128 16.75 1.04 12.74
C PRO A 128 15.53 1.99 12.76
N THR A 129 15.58 3.07 12.00
CA THR A 129 14.52 4.08 11.92
C THR A 129 13.79 4.12 10.57
N ARG A 130 14.18 3.29 9.61
CA ARG A 130 13.54 3.22 8.29
C ARG A 130 13.24 1.78 7.93
N LEU A 131 12.01 1.51 7.61
CA LEU A 131 11.54 0.21 7.17
C LEU A 131 10.65 0.34 5.94
N ALA A 132 10.60 -0.71 5.15
CA ALA A 132 9.74 -0.80 3.98
C ALA A 132 8.90 -2.08 4.07
N VAL A 133 7.66 -1.96 3.61
CA VAL A 133 6.74 -3.08 3.39
C VAL A 133 6.68 -3.31 1.89
N PHE A 134 7.04 -4.49 1.45
CA PHE A 134 7.07 -4.89 0.04
C PHE A 134 6.11 -6.04 -0.24
N GLY A 135 5.51 -6.06 -1.42
CA GLY A 135 4.66 -7.16 -1.86
C GLY A 135 4.01 -6.91 -3.22
N ALA A 136 3.44 -7.97 -3.78
CA ALA A 136 2.74 -7.90 -5.07
C ALA A 136 1.35 -7.25 -4.95
N ASP A 137 0.63 -7.48 -3.85
CA ASP A 137 -0.70 -6.91 -3.65
C ASP A 137 -0.63 -5.53 -3.01
N LYS A 138 -1.02 -4.50 -3.78
CA LYS A 138 -1.04 -3.11 -3.33
C LYS A 138 -1.93 -2.88 -2.11
N GLU A 139 -3.08 -3.57 -2.02
CA GLU A 139 -4.01 -3.43 -0.91
C GLU A 139 -3.40 -4.03 0.35
N LEU A 140 -2.84 -5.23 0.25
CA LEU A 140 -2.21 -5.91 1.38
C LEU A 140 -0.97 -5.15 1.89
N VAL A 141 -0.13 -4.62 0.97
CA VAL A 141 1.00 -3.74 1.32
C VAL A 141 0.51 -2.50 2.08
N GLY A 142 -0.55 -1.85 1.57
CA GLY A 142 -1.13 -0.67 2.20
C GLY A 142 -1.73 -0.95 3.59
N GLN A 143 -2.47 -2.04 3.73
CA GLN A 143 -3.06 -2.47 5.01
C GLN A 143 -2.00 -2.82 6.03
N THR A 144 -0.97 -3.57 5.63
CA THR A 144 0.14 -3.96 6.51
C THR A 144 0.93 -2.73 6.96
N ALA A 145 1.22 -1.80 6.07
CA ALA A 145 1.88 -0.55 6.42
C ALA A 145 1.03 0.32 7.37
N ALA A 146 -0.28 0.37 7.15
CA ALA A 146 -1.21 1.07 8.04
C ALA A 146 -1.27 0.41 9.43
N TYR A 147 -1.28 -0.93 9.49
CA TYR A 147 -1.23 -1.69 10.74
C TYR A 147 0.05 -1.39 11.54
N ILE A 148 1.22 -1.40 10.88
CA ILE A 148 2.49 -1.05 11.53
C ILE A 148 2.45 0.39 12.06
N ARG A 149 1.95 1.34 11.26
CA ARG A 149 1.82 2.74 11.70
C ARG A 149 0.87 2.90 12.89
N GLN A 150 -0.17 2.10 12.99
CA GLN A 150 -1.12 2.11 14.11
C GLN A 150 -0.49 1.67 15.43
N GLN A 151 0.59 0.87 15.42
CA GLN A 151 1.26 0.43 16.64
C GLN A 151 1.75 1.62 17.49
N ARG A 152 2.17 2.70 16.84
CA ARG A 152 2.52 3.97 17.50
C ARG A 152 2.32 5.12 16.53
N LYS A 153 1.12 5.69 16.49
CA LYS A 153 0.82 6.87 15.66
C LYS A 153 1.70 8.05 16.06
N PRO A 154 2.13 8.89 15.11
CA PRO A 154 2.94 10.07 15.44
C PRO A 154 2.13 11.04 16.30
N GLU A 155 2.73 11.48 17.40
CA GLU A 155 2.14 12.46 18.30
C GLU A 155 2.21 13.87 17.71
N PRO A 156 1.25 14.75 18.05
CA PRO A 156 1.17 16.08 17.44
C PRO A 156 2.18 17.10 18.00
N TYR A 157 2.92 16.80 19.08
CA TYR A 157 3.83 17.76 19.71
C TYR A 157 5.28 17.61 19.22
N LYS A 158 5.90 16.47 19.47
CA LYS A 158 7.28 16.16 19.04
C LYS A 158 7.35 15.31 17.78
N GLY A 159 6.22 14.75 17.34
CA GLY A 159 6.13 13.90 16.16
C GLY A 159 6.70 12.50 16.37
N LYS A 160 6.83 12.05 17.64
CA LYS A 160 7.30 10.70 17.96
C LYS A 160 6.28 9.66 17.53
N GLY A 161 6.72 8.60 16.90
CA GLY A 161 5.88 7.50 16.40
C GLY A 161 6.33 7.02 15.03
N ILE A 162 5.49 6.23 14.40
CA ILE A 162 5.69 5.68 13.05
C ILE A 162 4.85 6.48 12.07
N ARG A 163 5.49 6.98 11.00
CA ARG A 163 4.83 7.73 9.92
C ARG A 163 5.20 7.13 8.57
N TYR A 164 4.43 7.44 7.54
CA TYR A 164 4.84 7.17 6.17
C TYR A 164 6.02 8.07 5.78
N ALA A 165 6.90 7.59 4.93
CA ALA A 165 7.96 8.43 4.38
C ALA A 165 7.34 9.62 3.62
N GLY A 166 7.80 10.83 3.96
CA GLY A 166 7.25 12.07 3.40
C GLY A 166 5.93 12.54 4.03
N GLU A 167 5.39 11.86 5.03
CA GLU A 167 4.18 12.31 5.73
C GLU A 167 4.48 13.54 6.59
N GLN A 168 3.79 14.64 6.32
CA GLN A 168 3.86 15.84 7.13
C GLN A 168 2.91 15.73 8.32
N ILE A 169 3.46 15.81 9.54
CA ILE A 169 2.68 15.78 10.77
C ILE A 169 2.31 17.20 11.17
N LEU A 170 1.02 17.49 11.23
CA LEU A 170 0.51 18.75 11.79
C LEU A 170 0.87 18.82 13.28
N ARG A 171 1.83 19.67 13.61
CA ARG A 171 2.28 19.85 14.98
C ARG A 171 1.46 20.94 15.68
N LYS A 172 1.09 20.66 16.93
CA LYS A 172 0.48 21.63 17.83
C LYS A 172 1.56 22.33 18.65
N ALA A 173 1.40 23.63 18.90
CA ALA A 173 2.23 24.31 19.89
C ALA A 173 2.00 23.68 21.27
N GLY A 174 3.07 23.35 21.99
CA GLY A 174 3.00 22.94 23.39
C GLY A 174 2.45 24.07 24.26
N LYS A 175 2.23 23.81 25.56
CA LYS A 175 1.94 24.88 26.52
C LYS A 175 3.05 25.92 26.40
N ALA A 176 2.69 27.14 26.00
CA ALA A 176 3.56 28.28 26.12
C ALA A 176 3.88 28.44 27.65
N GLY A 177 5.10 28.16 28.06
CA GLY A 177 5.53 28.49 29.40
C GLY A 177 5.22 29.96 29.59
N LYS A 178 4.47 30.31 30.66
CA LYS A 178 4.27 31.69 31.09
C LYS A 178 5.69 32.24 31.28
N VAL A 179 6.15 33.06 30.34
CA VAL A 179 7.37 33.86 30.55
C VAL A 179 7.00 34.74 31.74
N GLY A 180 7.57 34.42 32.90
CA GLY A 180 7.39 35.20 34.11
C GLY A 180 7.79 36.61 33.79
N GLY A 181 6.85 37.53 33.82
CA GLY A 181 7.08 38.93 33.86
C GLY A 181 7.84 39.23 35.17
N GLY A 182 9.18 39.26 35.08
CA GLY A 182 9.98 39.87 36.10
C GLY A 182 9.80 41.37 36.01
N LYS A 183 9.32 41.97 37.10
CA LYS A 183 9.44 43.40 37.35
C LYS A 183 10.89 43.79 37.38
#